data_65b6606cfe56f7e3e565005d43ccda7b
#
_entry.id   65b6606cfe56f7e3e565005d43ccda7b
#
_cell.length_a   1.000
_cell.length_b   1.000
_cell.length_c   1.000
_cell.angle_alpha   90.00
_cell.angle_beta   90.00
_cell.angle_gamma   90.00
#
_symmetry.space_group_name_H-M   'P 1'
#
loop_
_entity.id
_entity.type
_entity.pdbx_description
1 polymer ?
#
loop_
_entity_poly.entity_id
_entity_poly.type
_entity_poly.pdbx_seq_one_letter_code
_entity_poly.pdbx_strand_id
1 'polypeptide(L)'
;MPAIHGRVCYHPCEDACNRIHTDSSVSIHAVERFLGDLALEKGWQFGKPEKQTGKKILIVGAGPSGLSAAYHLAVMGHEVEIREAGPVAGGMIHFGIPAYRMPRSELQAEIDRIENLGVKITLDHRVDDVLKEKEEGGFDAVFVAVGAHISKKIDIPNRDAGKILDAVSFLSQANEGEAPRLGRRVAVYGGGNTAMDAARTAKRLGAETMIIYRRDRSTMPAHDFEADEALEEGVQINWLRTIKEIDRSKFTVEVMALDENNRPQPTGEFETLEADS
;
A
#
# COMPACT_ATOMS: atom_id res chain seq x y z
N MET A 1 -8.79 13.09 -4.80
CA MET A 1 -9.27 11.67 -4.75
C MET A 1 -9.86 11.35 -3.37
N PRO A 2 -10.95 12.02 -2.94
CA PRO A 2 -11.49 11.89 -1.58
C PRO A 2 -12.07 10.50 -1.29
N ALA A 3 -12.64 9.83 -2.28
CA ALA A 3 -13.14 8.46 -2.10
C ALA A 3 -12.01 7.47 -1.77
N ILE A 4 -10.81 7.70 -2.30
CA ILE A 4 -9.62 6.89 -1.99
C ILE A 4 -9.10 7.25 -0.59
N HIS A 5 -8.83 8.55 -0.33
CA HIS A 5 -8.29 8.98 0.96
C HIS A 5 -9.21 8.63 2.12
N GLY A 6 -10.52 8.79 1.95
CA GLY A 6 -11.52 8.39 2.92
C GLY A 6 -11.62 6.87 3.19
N ARG A 7 -10.79 6.05 2.53
CA ARG A 7 -10.67 4.60 2.78
C ARG A 7 -9.31 4.17 3.30
N VAL A 8 -8.24 4.89 2.92
CA VAL A 8 -6.86 4.43 3.19
C VAL A 8 -6.03 5.37 4.05
N CYS A 9 -6.52 6.59 4.34
CA CYS A 9 -5.84 7.52 5.22
C CYS A 9 -5.92 7.05 6.68
N TYR A 10 -4.83 7.15 7.40
CA TYR A 10 -4.75 6.84 8.84
C TYR A 10 -5.17 7.99 9.76
N HIS A 11 -5.67 9.07 9.20
CA HIS A 11 -6.27 10.24 9.84
C HIS A 11 -5.54 10.83 11.07
N PRO A 12 -4.22 11.06 11.02
CA PRO A 12 -3.48 11.66 12.15
C PRO A 12 -3.98 13.06 12.53
N CYS A 13 -4.73 13.71 11.64
CA CYS A 13 -5.42 14.96 11.91
C CYS A 13 -6.54 14.83 12.96
N GLU A 14 -7.12 13.64 13.12
CA GLU A 14 -8.11 13.34 14.15
C GLU A 14 -7.44 13.18 15.51
N ASP A 15 -6.27 12.53 15.57
CA ASP A 15 -5.48 12.38 16.80
C ASP A 15 -4.99 13.74 17.35
N ALA A 16 -4.71 14.69 16.44
CA ALA A 16 -4.28 16.04 16.77
C ALA A 16 -5.42 17.08 16.84
N CYS A 17 -6.67 16.62 16.78
CA CYS A 17 -7.82 17.52 16.76
C CYS A 17 -8.05 18.22 18.10
N ASN A 18 -8.07 19.56 18.09
CA ASN A 18 -8.29 20.33 19.32
C ASN A 18 -9.65 20.03 20.00
N ARG A 19 -10.63 19.56 19.25
CA ARG A 19 -11.94 19.23 19.80
C ARG A 19 -11.90 18.02 20.73
N ILE A 20 -10.89 17.16 20.63
CA ILE A 20 -10.72 15.99 21.53
C ILE A 20 -10.67 16.39 23.02
N HIS A 21 -10.26 17.63 23.30
CA HIS A 21 -10.23 18.18 24.66
C HIS A 21 -11.61 18.61 25.19
N THR A 22 -12.63 18.64 24.35
CA THR A 22 -13.99 19.04 24.71
C THR A 22 -14.94 17.84 24.78
N ASP A 23 -14.97 17.04 23.72
CA ASP A 23 -15.83 15.84 23.61
C ASP A 23 -15.15 14.72 22.79
N SER A 24 -15.02 14.91 21.47
CA SER A 24 -14.38 13.95 20.57
C SER A 24 -13.80 14.68 19.35
N SER A 25 -12.82 14.06 18.70
CA SER A 25 -12.29 14.58 17.43
C SER A 25 -13.38 14.69 16.36
N VAL A 26 -13.21 15.64 15.45
CA VAL A 26 -14.06 15.68 14.23
C VAL A 26 -13.69 14.49 13.36
N SER A 27 -14.68 13.69 12.96
CA SER A 27 -14.47 12.51 12.10
C SER A 27 -14.19 12.93 10.64
N ILE A 28 -13.04 13.56 10.42
CA ILE A 28 -12.61 14.12 9.12
C ILE A 28 -12.56 13.03 8.06
N HIS A 29 -11.97 11.90 8.40
CA HIS A 29 -11.86 10.73 7.53
C HIS A 29 -13.22 10.20 7.07
N ALA A 30 -14.17 10.04 8.00
CA ALA A 30 -15.52 9.59 7.67
C ALA A 30 -16.29 10.60 6.79
N VAL A 31 -16.13 11.90 7.06
CA VAL A 31 -16.71 12.98 6.25
C VAL A 31 -16.09 13.00 4.86
N GLU A 32 -14.77 12.86 4.75
CA GLU A 32 -14.07 12.80 3.45
C GLU A 32 -14.56 11.60 2.63
N ARG A 33 -14.68 10.42 3.25
CA ARG A 33 -15.24 9.24 2.61
C ARG A 33 -16.67 9.47 2.11
N PHE A 34 -17.54 9.98 2.98
CA PHE A 34 -18.92 10.26 2.62
C PHE A 34 -19.01 11.21 1.43
N LEU A 35 -18.27 12.32 1.45
CA LEU A 35 -18.28 13.30 0.35
C LEU A 35 -17.67 12.72 -0.93
N GLY A 36 -16.64 11.90 -0.82
CA GLY A 36 -16.04 11.21 -1.95
C GLY A 36 -17.02 10.25 -2.62
N ASP A 37 -17.64 9.39 -1.84
CA ASP A 37 -18.63 8.42 -2.33
C ASP A 37 -19.85 9.13 -2.94
N LEU A 38 -20.34 10.19 -2.29
CA LEU A 38 -21.44 11.01 -2.82
C LEU A 38 -21.06 11.68 -4.14
N ALA A 39 -19.84 12.19 -4.27
CA ALA A 39 -19.37 12.81 -5.51
C ALA A 39 -19.34 11.81 -6.67
N LEU A 40 -18.91 10.57 -6.41
CA LEU A 40 -18.94 9.50 -7.40
C LEU A 40 -20.39 9.10 -7.76
N GLU A 41 -21.24 8.89 -6.76
CA GLU A 41 -22.68 8.56 -6.96
C GLU A 41 -23.41 9.62 -7.79
N LYS A 42 -23.16 10.90 -7.53
CA LYS A 42 -23.76 12.02 -8.26
C LYS A 42 -23.08 12.35 -9.58
N GLY A 43 -22.01 11.68 -9.94
CA GLY A 43 -21.25 11.93 -11.16
C GLY A 43 -20.60 13.32 -11.20
N TRP A 44 -20.27 13.91 -10.04
CA TRP A 44 -19.62 15.22 -9.99
C TRP A 44 -18.24 15.17 -10.63
N GLN A 45 -17.99 16.12 -11.51
CA GLN A 45 -16.73 16.27 -12.22
C GLN A 45 -15.92 17.44 -11.66
N PHE A 46 -14.62 17.42 -11.87
CA PHE A 46 -13.76 18.55 -11.56
C PHE A 46 -13.99 19.71 -12.53
N GLY A 47 -13.87 20.94 -12.05
CA GLY A 47 -13.94 22.14 -12.89
C GLY A 47 -12.77 22.18 -13.88
N LYS A 48 -13.08 22.42 -15.15
CA LYS A 48 -12.05 22.60 -16.18
C LYS A 48 -11.39 23.99 -16.04
N PRO A 49 -10.08 24.11 -16.37
CA PRO A 49 -9.38 25.40 -16.31
C PRO A 49 -10.01 26.39 -17.30
N GLU A 50 -10.09 27.66 -16.87
CA GLU A 50 -10.60 28.75 -17.73
C GLU A 50 -9.67 29.09 -18.92
N LYS A 51 -8.37 28.90 -18.71
CA LYS A 51 -7.32 29.20 -19.70
C LYS A 51 -6.30 28.09 -19.77
N GLN A 52 -5.89 27.78 -20.99
CA GLN A 52 -4.76 26.89 -21.24
C GLN A 52 -3.45 27.68 -21.20
N THR A 53 -2.42 27.07 -20.60
CA THR A 53 -1.09 27.69 -20.51
C THR A 53 -0.24 27.48 -21.75
N GLY A 54 -0.62 26.51 -22.61
CA GLY A 54 0.17 26.04 -23.75
C GLY A 54 1.41 25.24 -23.34
N LYS A 55 1.53 24.86 -22.05
CA LYS A 55 2.62 24.02 -21.55
C LYS A 55 2.21 22.56 -21.49
N LYS A 56 3.11 21.68 -21.95
CA LYS A 56 2.92 20.25 -21.98
C LYS A 56 3.80 19.55 -20.95
N ILE A 57 3.19 18.80 -20.03
CA ILE A 57 3.89 18.15 -18.91
C ILE A 57 3.79 16.65 -19.03
N LEU A 58 4.94 15.97 -18.97
CA LEU A 58 5.02 14.52 -18.82
C LEU A 58 5.05 14.14 -17.34
N ILE A 59 4.25 13.15 -16.97
CA ILE A 59 4.32 12.50 -15.66
C ILE A 59 4.73 11.04 -15.89
N VAL A 60 5.76 10.58 -15.18
CA VAL A 60 6.23 9.20 -15.25
C VAL A 60 5.74 8.44 -14.02
N GLY A 61 4.75 7.58 -14.20
CA GLY A 61 4.10 6.77 -13.19
C GLY A 61 2.69 7.26 -12.83
N ALA A 62 1.71 6.36 -12.90
CA ALA A 62 0.29 6.59 -12.59
C ALA A 62 -0.08 6.17 -11.16
N GLY A 63 0.85 6.20 -10.23
CA GLY A 63 0.59 6.02 -8.79
C GLY A 63 -0.05 7.27 -8.18
N PRO A 64 -0.34 7.25 -6.84
CA PRO A 64 -1.02 8.37 -6.16
C PRO A 64 -0.32 9.72 -6.34
N SER A 65 1.01 9.74 -6.37
CA SER A 65 1.79 10.96 -6.60
C SER A 65 1.58 11.51 -8.01
N GLY A 66 1.65 10.64 -9.03
CA GLY A 66 1.45 11.03 -10.43
C GLY A 66 0.02 11.48 -10.72
N LEU A 67 -0.97 10.77 -10.22
CA LEU A 67 -2.38 11.12 -10.35
C LEU A 67 -2.71 12.46 -9.67
N SER A 68 -2.15 12.70 -8.48
CA SER A 68 -2.31 13.99 -7.78
C SER A 68 -1.66 15.13 -8.55
N ALA A 69 -0.44 14.94 -9.04
CA ALA A 69 0.24 15.95 -9.87
C ALA A 69 -0.55 16.24 -11.15
N ALA A 70 -1.07 15.19 -11.81
CA ALA A 70 -1.86 15.33 -13.03
C ALA A 70 -3.13 16.17 -12.79
N TYR A 71 -3.85 15.89 -11.70
CA TYR A 71 -5.02 16.68 -11.31
C TYR A 71 -4.67 18.16 -11.16
N HIS A 72 -3.66 18.49 -10.35
CA HIS A 72 -3.31 19.88 -10.07
C HIS A 72 -2.81 20.61 -11.32
N LEU A 73 -1.96 19.97 -12.12
CA LEU A 73 -1.42 20.56 -13.35
C LEU A 73 -2.52 20.77 -14.40
N ALA A 74 -3.46 19.82 -14.54
CA ALA A 74 -4.59 19.96 -15.45
C ALA A 74 -5.52 21.11 -15.03
N VAL A 75 -5.82 21.24 -13.72
CA VAL A 75 -6.62 22.38 -13.19
C VAL A 75 -5.93 23.72 -13.39
N MET A 76 -4.59 23.76 -13.38
CA MET A 76 -3.80 24.96 -13.72
C MET A 76 -3.79 25.27 -15.21
N GLY A 77 -4.35 24.42 -16.07
CA GLY A 77 -4.45 24.62 -17.52
C GLY A 77 -3.26 24.10 -18.31
N HIS A 78 -2.47 23.20 -17.75
CA HIS A 78 -1.41 22.52 -18.51
C HIS A 78 -1.98 21.32 -19.27
N GLU A 79 -1.40 21.01 -20.42
CA GLU A 79 -1.60 19.72 -21.08
C GLU A 79 -0.78 18.67 -20.31
N VAL A 80 -1.43 17.58 -19.89
CA VAL A 80 -0.79 16.57 -19.04
C VAL A 80 -0.91 15.19 -19.66
N GLU A 81 0.24 14.51 -19.80
CA GLU A 81 0.31 13.10 -20.18
C GLU A 81 1.02 12.30 -19.08
N ILE A 82 0.38 11.21 -18.64
CA ILE A 82 0.99 10.22 -17.73
C ILE A 82 1.45 9.03 -18.58
N ARG A 83 2.66 8.54 -18.36
CA ARG A 83 3.16 7.26 -18.87
C ARG A 83 3.37 6.30 -17.73
N GLU A 84 2.69 5.16 -17.81
CA GLU A 84 2.70 4.12 -16.77
C GLU A 84 3.27 2.84 -17.36
N ALA A 85 4.25 2.25 -16.65
CA ALA A 85 4.91 1.03 -17.07
C ALA A 85 4.03 -0.22 -16.96
N GLY A 86 3.06 -0.19 -16.06
CA GLY A 86 2.13 -1.29 -15.81
C GLY A 86 0.86 -1.22 -16.67
N PRO A 87 0.07 -2.31 -16.62
CA PRO A 87 -1.17 -2.43 -17.41
C PRO A 87 -2.35 -1.66 -16.84
N VAL A 88 -2.23 -1.11 -15.62
CA VAL A 88 -3.28 -0.37 -14.93
C VAL A 88 -2.72 0.82 -14.17
N ALA A 89 -3.52 1.88 -14.04
CA ALA A 89 -3.21 3.03 -13.21
C ALA A 89 -3.58 2.78 -11.74
N GLY A 90 -2.98 3.55 -10.83
CA GLY A 90 -3.24 3.47 -9.38
C GLY A 90 -2.01 3.12 -8.55
N GLY A 91 -0.97 2.51 -9.16
CA GLY A 91 0.26 2.17 -8.46
C GLY A 91 0.01 1.32 -7.21
N MET A 92 0.63 1.68 -6.08
CA MET A 92 0.48 0.92 -4.83
C MET A 92 -0.95 0.90 -4.25
N ILE A 93 -1.83 1.82 -4.64
CA ILE A 93 -3.24 1.75 -4.27
C ILE A 93 -3.90 0.55 -4.97
N HIS A 94 -3.52 0.29 -6.22
CA HIS A 94 -4.02 -0.86 -6.97
C HIS A 94 -3.31 -2.17 -6.57
N PHE A 95 -1.98 -2.17 -6.59
CA PHE A 95 -1.19 -3.39 -6.44
C PHE A 95 -0.96 -3.81 -4.97
N GLY A 96 -0.79 -2.84 -4.07
CA GLY A 96 -0.39 -3.09 -2.69
C GLY A 96 -1.55 -3.17 -1.69
N ILE A 97 -2.55 -2.30 -1.83
CA ILE A 97 -3.67 -2.27 -0.89
C ILE A 97 -4.70 -3.33 -1.30
N PRO A 98 -5.12 -4.24 -0.37
CA PRO A 98 -6.10 -5.26 -0.69
C PRO A 98 -7.45 -4.69 -1.15
N ALA A 99 -8.11 -5.39 -2.09
CA ALA A 99 -9.38 -4.95 -2.66
C ALA A 99 -10.51 -4.80 -1.62
N TYR A 100 -10.46 -5.55 -0.52
CA TYR A 100 -11.45 -5.44 0.56
C TYR A 100 -11.32 -4.13 1.36
N ARG A 101 -10.13 -3.47 1.35
CA ARG A 101 -9.90 -2.14 1.94
C ARG A 101 -10.17 -1.03 0.93
N MET A 102 -9.76 -1.25 -0.33
CA MET A 102 -9.88 -0.26 -1.40
C MET A 102 -10.48 -0.92 -2.65
N PRO A 103 -11.81 -0.90 -2.81
CA PRO A 103 -12.46 -1.45 -4.00
C PRO A 103 -11.94 -0.81 -5.28
N ARG A 104 -11.74 -1.61 -6.31
CA ARG A 104 -11.14 -1.15 -7.58
C ARG A 104 -12.06 -0.25 -8.38
N SER A 105 -13.38 -0.38 -8.20
CA SER A 105 -14.40 0.50 -8.79
C SER A 105 -14.23 1.95 -8.38
N GLU A 106 -14.01 2.22 -7.09
CA GLU A 106 -13.82 3.57 -6.56
C GLU A 106 -12.48 4.17 -7.00
N LEU A 107 -11.44 3.34 -7.06
CA LEU A 107 -10.14 3.76 -7.59
C LEU A 107 -10.28 4.18 -9.05
N GLN A 108 -10.90 3.34 -9.89
CA GLN A 108 -11.09 3.64 -11.29
C GLN A 108 -11.95 4.89 -11.49
N ALA A 109 -13.05 5.02 -10.76
CA ALA A 109 -13.91 6.18 -10.86
C ALA A 109 -13.19 7.51 -10.52
N GLU A 110 -12.27 7.50 -9.55
CA GLU A 110 -11.46 8.69 -9.26
C GLU A 110 -10.42 8.96 -10.35
N ILE A 111 -9.86 7.92 -10.97
CA ILE A 111 -8.94 8.06 -12.12
C ILE A 111 -9.71 8.62 -13.33
N ASP A 112 -10.90 8.10 -13.63
CA ASP A 112 -11.75 8.58 -14.73
C ASP A 112 -12.07 10.08 -14.58
N ARG A 113 -12.28 10.57 -13.34
CA ARG A 113 -12.50 11.99 -13.09
C ARG A 113 -11.27 12.84 -13.43
N ILE A 114 -10.06 12.31 -13.23
CA ILE A 114 -8.80 12.97 -13.61
C ILE A 114 -8.65 12.98 -15.12
N GLU A 115 -8.93 11.87 -15.80
CA GLU A 115 -8.91 11.79 -17.26
C GLU A 115 -9.94 12.74 -17.91
N ASN A 116 -11.12 12.91 -17.29
CA ASN A 116 -12.16 13.86 -17.74
C ASN A 116 -11.72 15.34 -17.69
N LEU A 117 -10.64 15.67 -16.95
CA LEU A 117 -9.99 16.98 -17.04
C LEU A 117 -9.20 17.18 -18.36
N GLY A 118 -8.98 16.10 -19.11
CA GLY A 118 -8.18 16.08 -20.33
C GLY A 118 -6.78 15.50 -20.12
N VAL A 119 -6.53 14.89 -18.96
CA VAL A 119 -5.28 14.14 -18.71
C VAL A 119 -5.27 12.88 -19.57
N LYS A 120 -4.19 12.65 -20.30
CA LYS A 120 -3.98 11.42 -21.05
C LYS A 120 -3.14 10.45 -20.23
N ILE A 121 -3.63 9.21 -20.07
CA ILE A 121 -2.87 8.11 -19.43
C ILE A 121 -2.52 7.07 -20.48
N THR A 122 -1.23 6.78 -20.64
CA THR A 122 -0.72 5.74 -21.54
C THR A 122 -0.14 4.63 -20.69
N LEU A 123 -0.82 3.48 -20.68
CA LEU A 123 -0.43 2.26 -19.97
C LEU A 123 0.56 1.44 -20.79
N ASP A 124 1.20 0.44 -20.16
CA ASP A 124 2.21 -0.43 -20.77
C ASP A 124 3.34 0.34 -21.47
N HIS A 125 3.63 1.55 -20.96
CA HIS A 125 4.65 2.44 -21.50
C HIS A 125 5.73 2.73 -20.47
N ARG A 126 6.78 1.93 -20.49
CA ARG A 126 7.93 2.12 -19.62
C ARG A 126 8.84 3.24 -20.15
N VAL A 127 9.14 4.19 -19.29
CA VAL A 127 10.09 5.27 -19.55
C VAL A 127 11.45 4.87 -18.99
N ASP A 128 12.41 4.55 -19.84
CA ASP A 128 13.77 4.18 -19.44
C ASP A 128 14.72 5.39 -19.43
N ASP A 129 14.47 6.38 -20.29
CA ASP A 129 15.22 7.64 -20.37
C ASP A 129 14.27 8.84 -20.36
N VAL A 130 14.22 9.51 -19.21
CA VAL A 130 13.32 10.65 -18.97
C VAL A 130 13.65 11.86 -19.86
N LEU A 131 14.93 12.12 -20.13
CA LEU A 131 15.35 13.26 -20.95
C LEU A 131 15.01 13.04 -22.42
N LYS A 132 15.25 11.84 -22.90
CA LYS A 132 14.87 11.45 -24.28
C LYS A 132 13.36 11.54 -24.47
N GLU A 133 12.58 10.99 -23.55
CA GLU A 133 11.11 11.05 -23.59
C GLU A 133 10.58 12.49 -23.58
N LYS A 134 11.21 13.37 -22.79
CA LYS A 134 10.88 14.78 -22.76
C LYS A 134 11.10 15.45 -24.13
N GLU A 135 12.27 15.24 -24.74
CA GLU A 135 12.65 15.87 -26.01
C GLU A 135 11.78 15.34 -27.15
N GLU A 136 11.68 14.02 -27.31
CA GLU A 136 10.92 13.38 -28.39
C GLU A 136 9.40 13.67 -28.29
N GLY A 137 8.87 13.75 -27.07
CA GLY A 137 7.46 14.06 -26.82
C GLY A 137 7.12 15.55 -26.83
N GLY A 138 8.12 16.43 -26.96
CA GLY A 138 7.94 17.90 -26.94
C GLY A 138 7.39 18.41 -25.61
N PHE A 139 7.76 17.80 -24.48
CA PHE A 139 7.31 18.23 -23.17
C PHE A 139 8.17 19.39 -22.63
N ASP A 140 7.51 20.38 -22.02
CA ASP A 140 8.19 21.49 -21.35
C ASP A 140 8.87 21.04 -20.05
N ALA A 141 8.21 20.16 -19.30
CA ALA A 141 8.74 19.63 -18.03
C ALA A 141 8.33 18.16 -17.82
N VAL A 142 9.04 17.49 -16.90
CA VAL A 142 8.74 16.13 -16.49
C VAL A 142 8.62 16.04 -14.98
N PHE A 143 7.59 15.35 -14.51
CA PHE A 143 7.41 14.99 -13.10
C PHE A 143 7.62 13.48 -12.93
N VAL A 144 8.64 13.09 -12.16
CA VAL A 144 8.99 11.68 -11.92
C VAL A 144 8.26 11.17 -10.68
N ALA A 145 7.35 10.21 -10.88
CA ALA A 145 6.47 9.64 -9.85
C ALA A 145 6.51 8.10 -9.82
N VAL A 146 7.69 7.52 -10.04
CA VAL A 146 7.89 6.07 -10.23
C VAL A 146 7.68 5.22 -8.95
N GLY A 147 7.54 5.84 -7.79
CA GLY A 147 7.29 5.15 -6.54
C GLY A 147 8.45 4.30 -6.02
N ALA A 148 8.14 3.34 -5.13
CA ALA A 148 9.10 2.43 -4.50
C ALA A 148 8.52 1.01 -4.46
N HIS A 149 8.64 0.28 -5.56
CA HIS A 149 8.08 -1.08 -5.70
C HIS A 149 9.06 -2.19 -5.28
N ILE A 150 10.32 -1.84 -4.96
CA ILE A 150 11.34 -2.82 -4.58
C ILE A 150 11.28 -3.06 -3.09
N SER A 151 10.92 -4.27 -2.69
CA SER A 151 10.91 -4.70 -1.31
C SER A 151 12.33 -4.82 -0.74
N LYS A 152 12.45 -4.54 0.55
CA LYS A 152 13.69 -4.83 1.28
C LYS A 152 13.81 -6.34 1.46
N LYS A 153 14.86 -6.92 0.92
CA LYS A 153 15.20 -8.33 1.17
C LYS A 153 15.75 -8.48 2.58
N ILE A 154 15.31 -9.51 3.27
CA ILE A 154 15.85 -9.93 4.55
C ILE A 154 16.67 -11.19 4.27
N ASP A 155 17.90 -11.20 4.71
CA ASP A 155 18.77 -12.37 4.60
C ASP A 155 18.53 -13.27 5.82
N ILE A 156 17.79 -14.35 5.59
CA ILE A 156 17.50 -15.38 6.59
C ILE A 156 18.10 -16.68 6.06
N PRO A 157 19.00 -17.34 6.81
CA PRO A 157 19.51 -18.65 6.45
C PRO A 157 18.35 -19.62 6.19
N ASN A 158 18.33 -20.19 4.99
CA ASN A 158 17.27 -21.13 4.63
C ASN A 158 17.88 -22.38 3.96
N ARG A 159 17.29 -23.52 4.28
CA ARG A 159 17.64 -24.81 3.72
C ARG A 159 16.39 -25.49 3.21
N ASP A 160 16.36 -25.74 1.89
CA ASP A 160 15.19 -26.35 1.26
C ASP A 160 13.86 -25.72 1.69
N ALA A 161 13.88 -24.41 1.99
CA ALA A 161 12.70 -23.69 2.39
C ALA A 161 11.62 -23.82 1.32
N GLY A 162 10.39 -23.96 1.76
CA GLY A 162 9.23 -24.00 0.89
C GLY A 162 9.10 -22.72 0.06
N LYS A 163 7.99 -22.06 0.10
CA LYS A 163 7.80 -20.80 -0.61
C LYS A 163 8.15 -19.62 0.28
N ILE A 164 9.23 -18.93 -0.04
CA ILE A 164 9.51 -17.58 0.51
C ILE A 164 9.00 -16.58 -0.51
N LEU A 165 7.99 -15.81 -0.12
CA LEU A 165 7.33 -14.84 -0.96
C LEU A 165 7.65 -13.43 -0.50
N ASP A 166 7.80 -12.52 -1.46
CA ASP A 166 7.78 -11.09 -1.19
C ASP A 166 6.34 -10.62 -0.96
N ALA A 167 6.09 -9.88 0.13
CA ALA A 167 4.75 -9.48 0.51
C ALA A 167 4.08 -8.54 -0.51
N VAL A 168 4.84 -7.63 -1.14
CA VAL A 168 4.29 -6.71 -2.15
C VAL A 168 3.91 -7.49 -3.42
N SER A 169 4.79 -8.40 -3.86
CA SER A 169 4.51 -9.27 -5.01
C SER A 169 3.33 -10.20 -4.73
N PHE A 170 3.22 -10.74 -3.51
CA PHE A 170 2.07 -11.54 -3.11
C PHE A 170 0.76 -10.77 -3.15
N LEU A 171 0.74 -9.56 -2.57
CA LEU A 171 -0.44 -8.70 -2.56
C LEU A 171 -0.85 -8.30 -3.99
N SER A 172 0.12 -7.97 -4.83
CA SER A 172 -0.13 -7.65 -6.24
C SER A 172 -0.80 -8.83 -6.96
N GLN A 173 -0.23 -10.03 -6.87
CA GLN A 173 -0.82 -11.22 -7.49
C GLN A 173 -2.21 -11.56 -6.93
N ALA A 174 -2.40 -11.40 -5.60
CA ALA A 174 -3.70 -11.63 -4.98
C ALA A 174 -4.76 -10.63 -5.47
N ASN A 175 -4.38 -9.37 -5.64
CA ASN A 175 -5.26 -8.32 -6.15
C ASN A 175 -5.64 -8.51 -7.63
N GLU A 176 -4.76 -9.12 -8.43
CA GLU A 176 -5.01 -9.51 -9.83
C GLU A 176 -5.79 -10.83 -9.96
N GLY A 177 -6.10 -11.49 -8.85
CA GLY A 177 -6.77 -12.80 -8.88
C GLY A 177 -5.83 -13.98 -9.19
N GLU A 178 -4.53 -13.74 -9.20
CA GLU A 178 -3.47 -14.71 -9.53
C GLU A 178 -2.68 -15.13 -8.28
N ALA A 179 -3.34 -15.16 -7.11
CA ALA A 179 -2.70 -15.49 -5.85
C ALA A 179 -1.96 -16.83 -5.91
N PRO A 180 -0.71 -16.91 -5.43
CA PRO A 180 0.03 -18.16 -5.42
C PRO A 180 -0.58 -19.14 -4.42
N ARG A 181 -0.38 -20.43 -4.64
CA ARG A 181 -0.76 -21.45 -3.66
C ARG A 181 0.11 -21.31 -2.42
N LEU A 182 -0.48 -21.01 -1.29
CA LEU A 182 0.24 -20.74 -0.04
C LEU A 182 0.51 -21.98 0.82
N GLY A 183 -0.26 -23.05 0.63
CA GLY A 183 -0.30 -24.16 1.57
C GLY A 183 -1.30 -23.90 2.70
N ARG A 184 -1.24 -24.71 3.76
CA ARG A 184 -2.19 -24.61 4.88
C ARG A 184 -1.80 -23.51 5.88
N ARG A 185 -0.51 -23.40 6.20
CA ARG A 185 0.01 -22.48 7.21
C ARG A 185 0.94 -21.44 6.58
N VAL A 186 0.72 -20.18 6.91
CA VAL A 186 1.49 -19.04 6.41
C VAL A 186 2.09 -18.25 7.56
N ALA A 187 3.39 -18.02 7.52
CA ALA A 187 4.08 -17.12 8.44
C ALA A 187 4.47 -15.83 7.73
N VAL A 188 3.97 -14.70 8.24
CA VAL A 188 4.33 -13.37 7.75
C VAL A 188 5.35 -12.74 8.68
N TYR A 189 6.52 -12.41 8.15
CA TYR A 189 7.61 -11.82 8.95
C TYR A 189 7.61 -10.30 8.82
N GLY A 190 7.15 -9.62 9.84
CA GLY A 190 7.10 -8.16 9.92
C GLY A 190 5.96 -7.66 10.80
N GLY A 191 5.95 -6.36 11.10
CA GLY A 191 4.93 -5.74 11.97
C GLY A 191 4.43 -4.39 11.42
N GLY A 192 4.60 -4.14 10.12
CA GLY A 192 4.04 -2.94 9.45
C GLY A 192 2.71 -3.23 8.77
N ASN A 193 2.08 -2.18 8.24
CA ASN A 193 0.79 -2.28 7.56
C ASN A 193 0.79 -3.32 6.43
N THR A 194 1.89 -3.41 5.66
CA THR A 194 2.04 -4.43 4.61
C THR A 194 1.98 -5.86 5.19
N ALA A 195 2.51 -6.09 6.39
CA ALA A 195 2.44 -7.40 7.03
C ALA A 195 1.00 -7.72 7.48
N MET A 196 0.27 -6.72 7.98
CA MET A 196 -1.16 -6.88 8.30
C MET A 196 -1.97 -7.21 7.04
N ASP A 197 -1.79 -6.45 5.97
CA ASP A 197 -2.47 -6.69 4.69
C ASP A 197 -2.13 -8.07 4.11
N ALA A 198 -0.86 -8.48 4.13
CA ALA A 198 -0.43 -9.79 3.65
C ALA A 198 -1.03 -10.93 4.49
N ALA A 199 -1.00 -10.81 5.81
CA ALA A 199 -1.53 -11.83 6.70
C ALA A 199 -3.06 -11.98 6.56
N ARG A 200 -3.79 -10.88 6.54
CA ARG A 200 -5.24 -10.88 6.34
C ARG A 200 -5.63 -11.40 4.96
N THR A 201 -4.87 -11.04 3.92
CA THR A 201 -5.09 -11.57 2.57
C THR A 201 -4.85 -13.08 2.53
N ALA A 202 -3.76 -13.60 3.11
CA ALA A 202 -3.50 -15.03 3.20
C ALA A 202 -4.60 -15.76 3.99
N LYS A 203 -5.08 -15.16 5.08
CA LYS A 203 -6.20 -15.68 5.88
C LYS A 203 -7.48 -15.79 5.05
N ARG A 204 -7.81 -14.75 4.28
CA ARG A 204 -8.99 -14.72 3.40
C ARG A 204 -8.89 -15.71 2.23
N LEU A 205 -7.67 -16.06 1.83
CA LEU A 205 -7.41 -17.16 0.87
C LEU A 205 -7.49 -18.57 1.51
N GLY A 206 -7.82 -18.67 2.80
CA GLY A 206 -8.07 -19.92 3.50
C GLY A 206 -6.89 -20.48 4.29
N ALA A 207 -5.78 -19.77 4.41
CA ALA A 207 -4.63 -20.22 5.19
C ALA A 207 -4.81 -19.98 6.71
N GLU A 208 -4.20 -20.84 7.51
CA GLU A 208 -3.94 -20.57 8.92
C GLU A 208 -2.74 -19.62 8.99
N THR A 209 -2.95 -18.39 9.43
CA THR A 209 -1.96 -17.32 9.27
C THR A 209 -1.43 -16.85 10.59
N MET A 210 -0.10 -16.70 10.68
CA MET A 210 0.59 -16.10 11.82
C MET A 210 1.52 -14.98 11.37
N ILE A 211 1.65 -13.96 12.22
CA ILE A 211 2.65 -12.90 12.08
C ILE A 211 3.77 -13.17 13.08
N ILE A 212 5.00 -13.04 12.64
CA ILE A 212 6.20 -13.10 13.49
C ILE A 212 6.77 -11.68 13.57
N TYR A 213 6.79 -11.10 14.78
CA TYR A 213 7.27 -9.76 14.97
C TYR A 213 8.23 -9.63 16.15
N ARG A 214 9.39 -9.02 15.90
CA ARG A 214 10.53 -8.97 16.85
C ARG A 214 10.36 -8.02 18.04
N ARG A 215 9.31 -7.21 18.07
CA ARG A 215 8.99 -6.30 19.16
C ARG A 215 7.60 -6.63 19.73
N ASP A 216 7.16 -5.81 20.66
CA ASP A 216 5.81 -5.88 21.21
C ASP A 216 4.81 -5.01 20.42
N ARG A 217 3.57 -5.02 20.88
CA ARG A 217 2.48 -4.25 20.28
C ARG A 217 2.74 -2.73 20.38
N SER A 218 3.28 -2.24 21.49
CA SER A 218 3.46 -0.82 21.76
C SER A 218 4.46 -0.14 20.81
N THR A 219 5.35 -0.93 20.21
CA THR A 219 6.39 -0.48 19.29
C THR A 219 6.17 -0.93 17.85
N MET A 220 4.99 -1.48 17.57
CA MET A 220 4.64 -1.94 16.23
C MET A 220 4.37 -0.75 15.30
N PRO A 221 4.92 -0.74 14.07
CA PRO A 221 4.69 0.34 13.12
C PRO A 221 3.33 0.27 12.39
N ALA A 222 2.61 -0.86 12.45
CA ALA A 222 1.24 -0.92 11.98
C ALA A 222 0.31 -0.17 12.95
N HIS A 223 -0.79 0.37 12.44
CA HIS A 223 -1.79 1.02 13.26
C HIS A 223 -2.54 0.01 14.14
N ASP A 224 -2.87 0.41 15.36
CA ASP A 224 -3.51 -0.47 16.34
C ASP A 224 -4.79 -1.12 15.81
N PHE A 225 -5.62 -0.36 15.09
CA PHE A 225 -6.86 -0.88 14.51
C PHE A 225 -6.61 -1.95 13.42
N GLU A 226 -5.52 -1.85 12.64
CA GLU A 226 -5.18 -2.88 11.64
C GLU A 226 -4.73 -4.18 12.30
N ALA A 227 -4.03 -4.07 13.45
CA ALA A 227 -3.67 -5.23 14.25
C ALA A 227 -4.90 -5.87 14.91
N ASP A 228 -5.83 -5.06 15.41
CA ASP A 228 -7.07 -5.55 16.00
C ASP A 228 -7.93 -6.26 14.95
N GLU A 229 -8.11 -5.68 13.78
CA GLU A 229 -8.82 -6.33 12.66
C GLU A 229 -8.15 -7.65 12.24
N ALA A 230 -6.82 -7.72 12.22
CA ALA A 230 -6.11 -8.97 11.91
C ALA A 230 -6.37 -10.06 12.97
N LEU A 231 -6.36 -9.68 14.26
CA LEU A 231 -6.68 -10.58 15.37
C LEU A 231 -8.14 -11.05 15.33
N GLU A 232 -9.08 -10.15 15.05
CA GLU A 232 -10.51 -10.46 14.91
C GLU A 232 -10.77 -11.42 13.74
N GLU A 233 -10.02 -11.31 12.65
CA GLU A 233 -10.07 -12.26 11.53
C GLU A 233 -9.38 -13.60 11.85
N GLY A 234 -8.79 -13.75 13.03
CA GLY A 234 -8.15 -14.97 13.50
C GLY A 234 -6.71 -15.16 12.99
N VAL A 235 -6.01 -14.07 12.67
CA VAL A 235 -4.55 -14.07 12.48
C VAL A 235 -3.89 -14.15 13.85
N GLN A 236 -2.90 -15.00 14.03
CA GLN A 236 -2.12 -15.08 15.25
C GLN A 236 -0.93 -14.13 15.17
N ILE A 237 -0.61 -13.39 16.23
CA ILE A 237 0.57 -12.53 16.27
C ILE A 237 1.54 -13.04 17.34
N ASN A 238 2.72 -13.49 16.90
CA ASN A 238 3.80 -13.94 17.76
C ASN A 238 4.74 -12.76 18.02
N TRP A 239 4.48 -12.08 19.11
CA TRP A 239 5.28 -10.94 19.58
C TRP A 239 6.65 -11.38 20.12
N LEU A 240 7.63 -10.49 20.05
CA LEU A 240 8.97 -10.71 20.57
C LEU A 240 9.63 -11.97 19.99
N ARG A 241 9.45 -12.19 18.68
CA ARG A 241 10.05 -13.30 17.95
C ARG A 241 10.73 -12.80 16.69
N THR A 242 11.93 -13.31 16.43
CA THR A 242 12.65 -13.07 15.18
C THR A 242 13.04 -14.39 14.54
N ILE A 243 12.86 -14.51 13.23
CA ILE A 243 13.22 -15.73 12.49
C ILE A 243 14.74 -15.79 12.36
N LYS A 244 15.34 -16.90 12.73
CA LYS A 244 16.80 -17.14 12.66
C LYS A 244 17.17 -18.07 11.52
N GLU A 245 16.37 -19.08 11.28
CA GLU A 245 16.63 -20.12 10.29
C GLU A 245 15.34 -20.73 9.80
N ILE A 246 15.31 -21.14 8.54
CA ILE A 246 14.19 -21.86 7.92
C ILE A 246 14.74 -23.17 7.36
N ASP A 247 14.12 -24.28 7.76
CA ASP A 247 14.37 -25.61 7.21
C ASP A 247 13.06 -26.27 6.77
N ARG A 248 12.83 -26.30 5.46
CA ARG A 248 11.58 -26.78 4.83
C ARG A 248 10.34 -26.04 5.36
N SER A 249 9.44 -26.77 6.02
CA SER A 249 8.23 -26.19 6.64
C SER A 249 8.43 -25.82 8.12
N LYS A 250 9.63 -25.96 8.66
CA LYS A 250 9.95 -25.57 10.03
C LYS A 250 10.85 -24.36 10.03
N PHE A 251 10.63 -23.47 10.98
CA PHE A 251 11.51 -22.34 11.19
C PHE A 251 11.78 -22.11 12.67
N THR A 252 13.01 -21.76 12.96
CA THR A 252 13.46 -21.45 14.30
C THR A 252 13.33 -19.96 14.54
N VAL A 253 12.63 -19.58 15.60
CA VAL A 253 12.54 -18.20 16.07
C VAL A 253 13.32 -18.05 17.36
N GLU A 254 14.01 -16.93 17.52
CA GLU A 254 14.62 -16.53 18.77
C GLU A 254 13.66 -15.60 19.52
N VAL A 255 13.51 -15.88 20.82
CA VAL A 255 12.75 -15.02 21.72
C VAL A 255 13.53 -13.73 21.95
N MET A 256 12.85 -12.59 21.87
CA MET A 256 13.43 -11.29 22.07
C MET A 256 12.97 -10.68 23.39
N ALA A 257 13.81 -9.85 23.99
CA ALA A 257 13.43 -8.93 25.05
C ALA A 257 13.65 -7.49 24.60
N LEU A 258 12.91 -6.53 25.13
CA LEU A 258 13.13 -5.11 24.84
C LEU A 258 14.06 -4.52 25.89
N ASP A 259 15.07 -3.75 25.44
CA ASP A 259 15.92 -2.96 26.31
C ASP A 259 15.20 -1.65 26.76
N GLU A 260 15.87 -0.85 27.58
CA GLU A 260 15.37 0.42 28.10
C GLU A 260 14.96 1.43 27.00
N ASN A 261 15.45 1.25 25.79
CA ASN A 261 15.15 2.08 24.61
C ASN A 261 14.14 1.40 23.66
N ASN A 262 13.42 0.37 24.13
CA ASN A 262 12.50 -0.44 23.33
C ASN A 262 13.13 -1.10 22.09
N ARG A 263 14.45 -1.39 22.14
CA ARG A 263 15.15 -2.11 21.07
C ARG A 263 15.17 -3.61 21.36
N PRO A 264 14.83 -4.44 20.37
CA PRO A 264 14.79 -5.88 20.55
C PRO A 264 16.22 -6.44 20.73
N GLN A 265 16.41 -7.16 21.82
CA GLN A 265 17.66 -7.86 22.18
C GLN A 265 17.40 -9.38 22.18
N PRO A 266 18.31 -10.19 21.66
CA PRO A 266 18.20 -11.64 21.68
C PRO A 266 18.31 -12.16 23.13
N THR A 267 17.47 -13.13 23.50
CA THR A 267 17.53 -13.77 24.82
C THR A 267 18.36 -15.05 24.84
N GLY A 268 18.63 -15.62 23.66
CA GLY A 268 19.24 -16.95 23.53
C GLY A 268 18.25 -18.11 23.71
N GLU A 269 16.97 -17.84 23.89
CA GLU A 269 15.90 -18.84 23.90
C GLU A 269 15.35 -19.02 22.49
N PHE A 270 15.09 -20.28 22.10
CA PHE A 270 14.63 -20.60 20.75
C PHE A 270 13.37 -21.46 20.81
N GLU A 271 12.48 -21.19 19.86
CA GLU A 271 11.26 -21.96 19.62
C GLU A 271 11.23 -22.42 18.16
N THR A 272 10.58 -23.56 17.90
CA THR A 272 10.36 -24.05 16.53
C THR A 272 8.89 -23.93 16.19
N LEU A 273 8.61 -23.24 15.08
CA LEU A 273 7.29 -23.07 14.51
C LEU A 273 7.23 -23.73 13.13
N GLU A 274 6.02 -23.85 12.58
CA GLU A 274 5.83 -24.49 11.28
C GLU A 274 4.96 -23.63 10.37
N ALA A 275 5.38 -23.49 9.10
CA ALA A 275 4.60 -22.89 8.03
C ALA A 275 4.98 -23.50 6.68
N ASP A 276 4.04 -23.45 5.74
CA ASP A 276 4.25 -23.98 4.38
C ASP A 276 4.78 -22.85 3.44
N SER A 277 4.56 -21.58 3.82
CA SER A 277 5.09 -20.39 3.13
C SER A 277 5.15 -19.18 4.04
#